data_5aef50e7c72cb4e9b6db61719a7c826c
#
_entry.id   5aef50e7c72cb4e9b6db61719a7c826c
#
_cell.length_a   1.000
_cell.length_b   1.000
_cell.length_c   1.000
_cell.angle_alpha   90.00
_cell.angle_beta   90.00
_cell.angle_gamma   90.00
#
_symmetry.space_group_name_H-M   'P 1'
#
loop_
_entity.id
_entity.type
_entity.pdbx_description
1 polymer ?
#
loop_
_entity_poly.entity_id
_entity_poly.type
_entity_poly.pdbx_seq_one_letter_code
_entity_poly.pdbx_strand_id
1 'polypeptide(L)'
;MNQLNTEKKYDVIIVGAGPAGLSFACSLIDLNLKVLVVDKSNEESISNPKPDGRETALTHNSLKILQKLGVWDLIDPTSVSPLKEAKVFDGDSDSLLNFAAKKSSIGALGYLVPNNLIRQAL
;
A
#
# COMPACT_ATOMS: atom_id res chain seq x y z
N MET A 1 24.73 -23.94 33.41
CA MET A 1 24.87 -23.21 32.14
C MET A 1 23.70 -22.27 32.04
N ASN A 2 23.92 -20.98 32.36
CA ASN A 2 22.90 -19.94 32.19
C ASN A 2 22.74 -19.67 30.70
N GLN A 3 21.65 -20.11 30.10
CA GLN A 3 21.20 -19.57 28.81
C GLN A 3 20.83 -18.13 29.11
N LEU A 4 21.64 -17.18 28.62
CA LEU A 4 21.30 -15.77 28.53
C LEU A 4 20.07 -15.69 27.62
N ASN A 5 18.90 -15.59 28.23
CA ASN A 5 17.65 -15.29 27.55
C ASN A 5 17.77 -13.85 27.05
N THR A 6 18.36 -13.66 25.87
CA THR A 6 18.46 -12.36 25.24
C THR A 6 17.08 -12.00 24.73
N GLU A 7 16.24 -11.45 25.59
CA GLU A 7 14.97 -10.87 25.18
C GLU A 7 15.25 -9.82 24.08
N LYS A 8 14.83 -10.13 22.87
CA LYS A 8 14.87 -9.15 21.79
C LYS A 8 13.84 -8.06 22.10
N LYS A 9 14.32 -6.86 22.38
CA LYS A 9 13.46 -5.69 22.62
C LYS A 9 13.25 -4.95 21.30
N TYR A 10 12.00 -4.64 21.00
CA TYR A 10 11.59 -3.84 19.85
C TYR A 10 10.91 -2.57 20.35
N ASP A 11 11.11 -1.46 19.64
CA ASP A 11 10.47 -0.18 19.93
C ASP A 11 9.07 -0.14 19.33
N VAL A 12 8.87 -0.79 18.17
CA VAL A 12 7.60 -0.88 17.45
C VAL A 12 7.37 -2.30 16.97
N ILE A 13 6.13 -2.78 17.13
CA ILE A 13 5.67 -4.04 16.56
C ILE A 13 4.48 -3.75 15.65
N ILE A 14 4.60 -4.12 14.38
CA ILE A 14 3.56 -3.95 13.36
C ILE A 14 2.97 -5.33 13.05
N VAL A 15 1.67 -5.48 13.21
CA VAL A 15 0.96 -6.72 12.88
C VAL A 15 0.29 -6.57 11.53
N GLY A 16 0.80 -7.33 10.55
CA GLY A 16 0.36 -7.33 9.16
C GLY A 16 1.37 -6.68 8.21
N ALA A 17 1.89 -7.47 7.26
CA ALA A 17 2.76 -7.03 6.17
C ALA A 17 1.97 -6.71 4.88
N GLY A 18 0.80 -6.10 5.04
CA GLY A 18 0.05 -5.50 3.92
C GLY A 18 0.56 -4.11 3.58
N PRO A 19 0.02 -3.46 2.52
CA PRO A 19 0.46 -2.13 2.10
C PRO A 19 0.48 -1.09 3.23
N ALA A 20 -0.50 -1.11 4.12
CA ALA A 20 -0.56 -0.17 5.24
C ALA A 20 0.55 -0.42 6.26
N GLY A 21 0.75 -1.68 6.70
CA GLY A 21 1.78 -2.02 7.67
C GLY A 21 3.18 -1.79 7.13
N LEU A 22 3.44 -2.18 5.88
CA LEU A 22 4.73 -1.96 5.24
C LEU A 22 5.00 -0.46 4.99
N SER A 23 4.01 0.32 4.53
CA SER A 23 4.17 1.78 4.41
C SER A 23 4.50 2.44 5.74
N PHE A 24 3.88 1.98 6.83
CA PHE A 24 4.20 2.47 8.17
C PHE A 24 5.63 2.06 8.58
N ALA A 25 6.03 0.80 8.34
CA ALA A 25 7.40 0.37 8.59
C ALA A 25 8.42 1.23 7.82
N CYS A 26 8.19 1.46 6.51
CA CYS A 26 9.03 2.33 5.69
C CYS A 26 9.14 3.76 6.25
N SER A 27 8.05 4.30 6.81
CA SER A 27 8.06 5.64 7.40
C SER A 27 8.93 5.78 8.65
N LEU A 28 9.35 4.65 9.25
CA LEU A 28 10.16 4.61 10.47
C LEU A 28 11.65 4.36 10.20
N ILE A 29 12.05 4.14 8.94
CA ILE A 29 13.43 3.74 8.58
C ILE A 29 14.48 4.70 9.15
N ASP A 30 14.26 6.01 9.08
CA ASP A 30 15.23 7.03 9.48
C ASP A 30 15.18 7.37 10.98
N LEU A 31 14.31 6.72 11.76
CA LEU A 31 14.11 7.05 13.17
C LEU A 31 14.99 6.25 14.13
N ASN A 32 15.89 5.40 13.63
CA ASN A 32 16.77 4.54 14.44
C ASN A 32 15.99 3.66 15.46
N LEU A 33 14.79 3.20 15.08
CA LEU A 33 13.94 2.35 15.89
C LEU A 33 14.13 0.88 15.49
N LYS A 34 14.02 -0.01 16.48
CA LYS A 34 13.94 -1.46 16.25
C LYS A 34 12.50 -1.83 15.94
N VAL A 35 12.21 -2.04 14.68
CA VAL A 35 10.85 -2.37 14.19
C VAL A 35 10.77 -3.87 13.91
N LEU A 36 9.71 -4.49 14.39
CA LEU A 36 9.34 -5.87 14.06
C LEU A 36 8.02 -5.85 13.27
N VAL A 37 8.04 -6.44 12.09
CA VAL A 37 6.81 -6.72 11.33
C VAL A 37 6.45 -8.20 11.49
N VAL A 38 5.21 -8.48 11.87
CA VAL A 38 4.69 -9.83 12.06
C VAL A 38 3.54 -10.06 11.08
N ASP A 39 3.63 -11.13 10.30
CA ASP A 39 2.57 -11.54 9.37
C ASP A 39 2.36 -13.05 9.43
N LYS A 40 1.18 -13.51 9.00
CA LYS A 40 0.89 -14.94 8.87
C LYS A 40 1.58 -15.58 7.66
N SER A 41 1.97 -14.77 6.68
CA SER A 41 2.67 -15.19 5.47
C SER A 41 4.16 -15.35 5.76
N ASN A 42 4.82 -16.24 5.05
CA ASN A 42 6.27 -16.37 5.11
C ASN A 42 6.97 -15.20 4.37
N GLU A 43 8.25 -15.02 4.65
CA GLU A 43 9.07 -13.93 4.10
C GLU A 43 9.09 -13.92 2.58
N GLU A 44 9.18 -15.09 1.93
CA GLU A 44 9.17 -15.21 0.47
C GLU A 44 7.87 -14.67 -0.14
N SER A 45 6.72 -14.98 0.47
CA SER A 45 5.41 -14.50 0.02
C SER A 45 5.19 -13.01 0.26
N ILE A 46 5.93 -12.41 1.19
CA ILE A 46 5.91 -10.97 1.45
C ILE A 46 6.81 -10.26 0.46
N SER A 47 8.05 -10.75 0.26
CA SER A 47 9.07 -10.13 -0.61
C SER A 47 8.77 -10.30 -2.10
N ASN A 48 8.10 -11.40 -2.49
CA ASN A 48 7.73 -11.68 -3.87
C ASN A 48 6.25 -12.06 -3.98
N PRO A 49 5.32 -11.11 -3.72
CA PRO A 49 3.90 -11.38 -3.72
C PRO A 49 3.39 -11.68 -5.12
N LYS A 50 2.72 -12.82 -5.28
CA LYS A 50 2.10 -13.19 -6.55
C LYS A 50 0.92 -12.27 -6.88
N PRO A 51 0.63 -12.02 -8.17
CA PRO A 51 -0.59 -11.35 -8.59
C PRO A 51 -1.83 -12.05 -8.03
N ASP A 52 -2.70 -11.31 -7.37
CA ASP A 52 -3.93 -11.81 -6.74
C ASP A 52 -5.20 -11.25 -7.42
N GLY A 53 -5.03 -10.54 -8.55
CA GLY A 53 -6.11 -9.93 -9.32
C GLY A 53 -6.72 -8.69 -8.65
N ARG A 54 -6.20 -8.24 -7.51
CA ARG A 54 -6.69 -7.05 -6.82
C ARG A 54 -5.91 -5.82 -7.24
N GLU A 55 -6.64 -4.74 -7.49
CA GLU A 55 -6.09 -3.41 -7.67
C GLU A 55 -6.47 -2.52 -6.49
N THR A 56 -5.57 -1.66 -6.10
CA THR A 56 -5.80 -0.66 -5.05
C THR A 56 -5.98 0.70 -5.70
N ALA A 57 -7.11 1.34 -5.42
CA ALA A 57 -7.35 2.73 -5.83
C ALA A 57 -6.60 3.68 -4.88
N LEU A 58 -5.51 4.24 -5.36
CA LEU A 58 -4.70 5.20 -4.63
C LEU A 58 -5.21 6.63 -4.88
N THR A 59 -5.46 7.36 -3.81
CA THR A 59 -5.72 8.80 -3.90
C THR A 59 -4.44 9.56 -4.26
N HIS A 60 -4.56 10.80 -4.71
CA HIS A 60 -3.40 11.68 -4.93
C HIS A 60 -2.55 11.85 -3.67
N ASN A 61 -3.18 11.83 -2.49
CA ASN A 61 -2.44 11.92 -1.23
C ASN A 61 -1.65 10.64 -0.93
N SER A 62 -2.26 9.48 -1.16
CA SER A 62 -1.56 8.18 -1.02
C SER A 62 -0.35 8.09 -1.96
N LEU A 63 -0.51 8.56 -3.20
CA LEU A 63 0.60 8.63 -4.16
C LEU A 63 1.74 9.52 -3.64
N LYS A 64 1.43 10.72 -3.12
CA LYS A 64 2.44 11.62 -2.53
C LYS A 64 3.17 10.98 -1.35
N ILE A 65 2.47 10.17 -0.55
CA ILE A 65 3.09 9.42 0.56
C ILE A 65 4.07 8.38 0.00
N LEU A 66 3.67 7.56 -0.96
CA LEU A 66 4.54 6.56 -1.59
C LEU A 66 5.75 7.20 -2.28
N GLN A 67 5.58 8.37 -2.90
CA GLN A 67 6.69 9.15 -3.46
C GLN A 67 7.68 9.60 -2.38
N LYS A 68 7.19 10.13 -1.25
CA LYS A 68 8.03 10.53 -0.12
C LYS A 68 8.80 9.37 0.51
N LEU A 69 8.22 8.17 0.48
CA LEU A 69 8.87 6.95 0.95
C LEU A 69 9.85 6.36 -0.07
N GLY A 70 9.98 6.94 -1.28
CA GLY A 70 10.79 6.40 -2.36
C GLY A 70 10.24 5.11 -2.98
N VAL A 71 9.01 4.74 -2.65
CA VAL A 71 8.38 3.48 -3.08
C VAL A 71 7.75 3.60 -4.45
N TRP A 72 7.20 4.78 -4.78
CA TRP A 72 6.46 4.98 -6.03
C TRP A 72 7.29 4.72 -7.29
N ASP A 73 8.54 5.10 -7.28
CA ASP A 73 9.46 4.97 -8.43
C ASP A 73 9.91 3.51 -8.67
N LEU A 74 9.62 2.61 -7.72
CA LEU A 74 9.86 1.18 -7.86
C LEU A 74 8.70 0.44 -8.56
N ILE A 75 7.56 1.11 -8.74
CA ILE A 75 6.39 0.53 -9.42
C ILE A 75 6.49 0.84 -10.91
N ASP A 76 6.37 -0.21 -11.75
CA ASP A 76 6.35 -0.05 -13.21
C ASP A 76 5.19 0.88 -13.64
N PRO A 77 5.48 2.03 -14.26
CA PRO A 77 4.45 2.98 -14.70
C PRO A 77 3.45 2.38 -15.68
N THR A 78 3.82 1.34 -16.44
CA THR A 78 2.91 0.66 -17.38
C THR A 78 1.82 -0.14 -16.68
N SER A 79 2.03 -0.47 -15.41
CA SER A 79 1.07 -1.17 -14.55
C SER A 79 0.14 -0.23 -13.78
N VAL A 80 0.29 1.08 -13.95
CA VAL A 80 -0.52 2.10 -13.26
C VAL A 80 -1.58 2.65 -14.19
N SER A 81 -2.85 2.55 -13.80
CA SER A 81 -3.98 3.05 -14.59
C SER A 81 -4.63 4.27 -13.93
N PRO A 82 -4.85 5.40 -14.64
CA PRO A 82 -5.55 6.54 -14.07
C PRO A 82 -7.03 6.23 -13.86
N LEU A 83 -7.54 6.45 -12.66
CA LEU A 83 -8.96 6.35 -12.33
C LEU A 83 -9.68 7.63 -12.78
N LYS A 84 -10.35 7.58 -13.91
CA LYS A 84 -11.02 8.74 -14.52
C LYS A 84 -12.46 8.92 -14.06
N GLU A 85 -13.10 7.86 -13.67
CA GLU A 85 -14.51 7.84 -13.27
C GLU A 85 -14.75 6.74 -12.23
N ALA A 86 -15.61 7.03 -11.26
CA ALA A 86 -16.12 6.05 -10.31
C ALA A 86 -17.65 6.19 -10.21
N LYS A 87 -18.36 5.08 -10.32
CA LYS A 87 -19.82 5.02 -10.26
C LYS A 87 -20.25 4.18 -9.07
N VAL A 88 -21.16 4.71 -8.28
CA VAL A 88 -21.76 4.00 -7.15
C VAL A 88 -23.23 3.78 -7.46
N PHE A 89 -23.66 2.53 -7.42
CA PHE A 89 -25.04 2.10 -7.60
C PHE A 89 -25.62 1.73 -6.24
N ASP A 90 -26.88 2.05 -6.03
CA ASP A 90 -27.61 1.69 -4.81
C ASP A 90 -28.60 0.56 -5.14
N GLY A 91 -28.10 -0.68 -5.12
CA GLY A 91 -28.90 -1.88 -5.40
C GLY A 91 -29.66 -1.78 -6.71
N ASP A 92 -30.98 -2.01 -6.64
CA ASP A 92 -31.91 -1.95 -7.79
C ASP A 92 -32.44 -0.53 -8.07
N SER A 93 -31.92 0.49 -7.41
CA SER A 93 -32.33 1.88 -7.61
C SER A 93 -31.80 2.44 -8.93
N ASP A 94 -32.61 3.24 -9.63
CA ASP A 94 -32.17 4.02 -10.81
C ASP A 94 -31.21 5.15 -10.42
N SER A 95 -30.94 5.34 -9.13
CA SER A 95 -30.04 6.39 -8.64
C SER A 95 -28.58 5.98 -8.86
N LEU A 96 -27.85 6.83 -9.56
CA LEU A 96 -26.43 6.69 -9.86
C LEU A 96 -25.66 7.87 -9.28
N LEU A 97 -24.72 7.61 -8.38
CA LEU A 97 -23.74 8.61 -7.95
C LEU A 97 -22.49 8.47 -8.82
N ASN A 98 -22.20 9.50 -9.61
CA ASN A 98 -21.08 9.51 -10.54
C ASN A 98 -20.03 10.54 -10.11
N PHE A 99 -18.79 10.07 -9.90
CA PHE A 99 -17.61 10.88 -9.69
C PHE A 99 -16.77 10.86 -10.98
N ALA A 100 -16.62 11.99 -11.64
CA ALA A 100 -15.83 12.09 -12.86
C ALA A 100 -14.68 13.09 -12.69
N ALA A 101 -13.50 12.72 -13.17
CA ALA A 101 -12.28 13.54 -13.09
C ALA A 101 -12.33 14.81 -13.95
N LYS A 102 -13.34 14.98 -14.81
CA LYS A 102 -13.51 16.16 -15.71
C LYS A 102 -13.50 17.51 -14.97
N LYS A 103 -13.75 17.52 -13.67
CA LYS A 103 -13.70 18.70 -12.80
C LYS A 103 -12.38 18.83 -12.02
N SER A 104 -11.46 17.88 -12.16
CA SER A 104 -10.16 17.87 -11.50
C SER A 104 -9.11 18.49 -12.42
N SER A 105 -8.28 19.39 -11.91
CA SER A 105 -7.13 19.96 -12.61
C SER A 105 -6.07 18.90 -13.01
N ILE A 106 -6.13 17.71 -12.41
CA ILE A 106 -5.17 16.62 -12.61
C ILE A 106 -5.67 15.60 -13.65
N GLY A 107 -6.97 15.64 -14.04
CA GLY A 107 -7.54 14.74 -15.04
C GLY A 107 -7.77 13.29 -14.57
N ALA A 108 -7.56 12.99 -13.29
CA ALA A 108 -7.82 11.70 -12.66
C ALA A 108 -8.32 11.88 -11.23
N LEU A 109 -9.14 10.96 -10.74
CA LEU A 109 -9.58 10.88 -9.33
C LEU A 109 -8.48 10.29 -8.45
N GLY A 110 -7.61 9.50 -9.05
CA GLY A 110 -6.53 8.74 -8.43
C GLY A 110 -5.95 7.74 -9.43
N TYR A 111 -5.34 6.68 -8.92
CA TYR A 111 -4.69 5.66 -9.74
C TYR A 111 -5.03 4.27 -9.25
N LEU A 112 -5.26 3.35 -10.17
CA LEU A 112 -5.38 1.92 -9.89
C LEU A 112 -4.00 1.29 -10.05
N VAL A 113 -3.57 0.56 -9.04
CA VAL A 113 -2.27 -0.10 -9.00
C VAL A 113 -2.46 -1.53 -8.48
N PRO A 114 -1.90 -2.54 -9.16
CA PRO A 114 -1.95 -3.92 -8.68
C PRO A 114 -1.39 -4.04 -7.26
N ASN A 115 -2.16 -4.67 -6.37
CA ASN A 115 -1.83 -4.76 -4.95
C ASN A 115 -0.49 -5.46 -4.68
N ASN A 116 -0.15 -6.48 -5.48
CA ASN A 116 1.14 -7.16 -5.40
C ASN A 116 2.33 -6.23 -5.71
N LEU A 117 2.20 -5.32 -6.66
CA LEU A 117 3.27 -4.38 -7.00
C LEU A 117 3.51 -3.35 -5.91
N ILE A 118 2.44 -2.86 -5.26
CA ILE A 118 2.56 -1.97 -4.09
C ILE A 118 3.30 -2.70 -2.96
N ARG A 119 2.93 -3.96 -2.68
CA ARG A 119 3.57 -4.76 -1.62
C ARG A 119 5.03 -5.10 -1.94
N GLN A 120 5.33 -5.36 -3.19
CA GLN A 120 6.70 -5.65 -3.65
C GLN A 120 7.62 -4.43 -3.54
N ALA A 121 7.09 -3.25 -3.82
CA ALA A 121 7.83 -1.99 -3.75
C ALA A 121 8.09 -1.51 -2.31
N LEU A 122 7.26 -1.92 -1.35
CA LEU A 122 7.37 -1.63 0.09
C LEU A 122 8.30 -2.59 0.81
#